data_d889776f0a98101b3b6fd78a1218c9a3
#
_entry.id   d889776f0a98101b3b6fd78a1218c9a3
#
_cell.length_a   1.000
_cell.length_b   1.000
_cell.length_c   1.000
_cell.angle_alpha   90.00
_cell.angle_beta   90.00
_cell.angle_gamma   90.00
#
_symmetry.space_group_name_H-M   'P 1'
#
loop_
_entity.id
_entity.type
_entity.pdbx_description
1 polymer ?
#
loop_
_entity_poly.entity_id
_entity_poly.type
_entity_poly.pdbx_seq_one_letter_code
_entity_poly.pdbx_strand_id
1 'polypeptide(L)'
;GTLGGNVAQDARCWYYRGGMPCYRAGGNTCYADTPTSINREHCLFDADRCVAVSPSDTAPALIALDAELVIRNKQGERVVGAEDFFVAPKIDITRMTVLEPGDLLTSIRLPRAWANRAFYFEKASDRQAWDFPLVNVAAAMVVQDGTIQQARIAVGGVAARPLRLKAVESSLIGEKAGKDLADLAGQTAIYGARALDHNPYKIPLLANLVKRSVRSVTG
;
A
#
# COMPACT_ATOMS: atom_id res chain seq x y z
N GLY A 1 16.10 -11.51 -3.63
CA GLY A 1 14.74 -11.99 -3.38
C GLY A 1 13.95 -12.14 -4.68
N THR A 2 12.80 -12.77 -4.60
CA THR A 2 11.87 -12.89 -5.72
C THR A 2 10.73 -11.87 -5.59
N LEU A 3 10.04 -11.57 -6.69
CA LEU A 3 8.86 -10.71 -6.67
C LEU A 3 7.75 -11.30 -5.77
N GLY A 4 7.50 -12.61 -5.88
CA GLY A 4 6.55 -13.31 -5.00
C GLY A 4 6.92 -13.23 -3.52
N GLY A 5 8.21 -13.37 -3.19
CA GLY A 5 8.69 -13.20 -1.81
C GLY A 5 8.57 -11.76 -1.30
N ASN A 6 8.70 -10.74 -2.17
CA ASN A 6 8.45 -9.35 -1.79
C ASN A 6 6.96 -9.11 -1.47
N VAL A 7 6.07 -9.64 -2.30
CA VAL A 7 4.61 -9.48 -2.14
C VAL A 7 4.10 -10.25 -0.91
N ALA A 8 4.66 -11.43 -0.65
CA ALA A 8 4.22 -12.33 0.42
C ALA A 8 4.92 -12.10 1.78
N GLN A 9 5.78 -11.07 1.90
CA GLN A 9 6.52 -10.87 3.15
C GLN A 9 5.60 -10.43 4.31
N ASP A 10 5.96 -10.90 5.50
CA ASP A 10 5.27 -10.57 6.75
C ASP A 10 5.70 -9.19 7.28
N ALA A 11 4.93 -8.67 8.26
CA ALA A 11 5.20 -7.40 8.92
C ALA A 11 6.62 -7.31 9.47
N ARG A 12 7.20 -6.10 9.42
CA ARG A 12 8.57 -5.80 9.88
C ARG A 12 8.60 -5.02 11.20
N CYS A 13 7.48 -4.99 11.92
CA CYS A 13 7.41 -4.35 13.24
C CYS A 13 8.50 -4.89 14.17
N TRP A 14 9.28 -3.99 14.77
CA TRP A 14 10.40 -4.30 15.66
C TRP A 14 10.01 -5.24 16.80
N TYR A 15 8.88 -4.98 17.45
CA TYR A 15 8.37 -5.76 18.57
C TYR A 15 7.96 -7.17 18.16
N TYR A 16 7.23 -7.28 17.05
CA TYR A 16 6.83 -8.58 16.49
C TYR A 16 8.06 -9.41 16.05
N ARG A 17 8.98 -8.79 15.34
CA ARG A 17 10.21 -9.44 14.85
C ARG A 17 11.18 -9.73 16.00
N GLY A 18 11.13 -8.97 17.08
CA GLY A 18 11.88 -9.20 18.32
C GLY A 18 11.30 -10.31 19.20
N GLY A 19 10.20 -10.97 18.77
CA GLY A 19 9.61 -12.10 19.49
C GLY A 19 8.71 -11.72 20.67
N MET A 20 8.31 -10.45 20.77
CA MET A 20 7.38 -10.04 21.84
C MET A 20 5.99 -10.64 21.61
N PRO A 21 5.28 -11.09 22.66
CA PRO A 21 3.96 -11.71 22.57
C PRO A 21 2.86 -10.64 22.33
N CYS A 22 2.93 -10.00 21.17
CA CYS A 22 1.92 -9.01 20.76
C CYS A 22 0.67 -9.69 20.18
N TYR A 23 -0.40 -8.91 19.91
CA TYR A 23 -1.63 -9.43 19.31
C TYR A 23 -1.37 -10.29 18.05
N ARG A 24 -0.45 -9.88 17.17
CA ARG A 24 -0.07 -10.64 15.97
C ARG A 24 0.61 -11.96 16.30
N ALA A 25 1.32 -12.05 17.42
CA ALA A 25 2.01 -13.26 17.89
C ALA A 25 1.15 -14.10 18.85
N GLY A 26 -0.17 -13.83 18.94
CA GLY A 26 -1.10 -14.55 19.80
C GLY A 26 -1.21 -14.02 21.23
N GLY A 27 -0.57 -12.89 21.54
CA GLY A 27 -0.68 -12.20 22.83
C GLY A 27 -1.86 -11.21 22.88
N ASN A 28 -1.82 -10.28 23.83
CA ASN A 28 -2.93 -9.39 24.13
C ASN A 28 -2.54 -7.90 24.22
N THR A 29 -1.39 -7.52 23.67
CA THR A 29 -0.86 -6.15 23.73
C THR A 29 -0.26 -5.75 22.39
N CYS A 30 -0.36 -4.49 21.99
CA CYS A 30 0.45 -3.92 20.90
C CYS A 30 1.57 -3.07 21.50
N TYR A 31 2.79 -3.56 21.51
CA TYR A 31 3.94 -2.84 22.07
C TYR A 31 4.37 -1.62 21.22
N ALA A 32 3.93 -1.55 19.96
CA ALA A 32 4.21 -0.41 19.09
C ALA A 32 3.20 0.73 19.27
N ASP A 33 2.06 0.47 19.92
CA ASP A 33 0.98 1.46 20.13
C ASP A 33 1.00 1.96 21.57
N THR A 34 2.14 2.53 21.97
CA THR A 34 2.33 3.15 23.28
C THR A 34 3.14 4.44 23.12
N PRO A 35 2.99 5.44 24.00
CA PRO A 35 3.65 6.75 23.87
C PRO A 35 5.17 6.73 23.80
N THR A 36 5.80 5.72 24.38
CA THR A 36 7.27 5.58 24.41
C THR A 36 7.81 4.57 23.39
N SER A 37 6.93 4.06 22.53
CA SER A 37 7.31 3.01 21.58
C SER A 37 8.04 3.53 20.34
N ILE A 38 8.84 2.66 19.71
CA ILE A 38 9.45 2.93 18.41
C ILE A 38 8.38 2.67 17.33
N ASN A 39 7.56 3.69 17.02
CA ASN A 39 6.45 3.56 16.08
C ASN A 39 6.53 4.48 14.85
N ARG A 40 7.69 5.04 14.59
CA ARG A 40 7.99 5.94 13.48
C ARG A 40 7.56 5.39 12.10
N GLU A 41 7.68 4.08 11.88
CA GLU A 41 7.42 3.43 10.59
C GLU A 41 6.03 2.79 10.49
N HIS A 42 5.20 2.93 11.53
CA HIS A 42 3.92 2.25 11.64
C HIS A 42 2.79 2.98 10.89
N CYS A 43 1.57 2.44 10.97
CA CYS A 43 0.44 2.84 10.14
C CYS A 43 -0.13 4.23 10.45
N LEU A 44 -0.88 4.74 9.47
CA LEU A 44 -1.76 5.92 9.60
C LEU A 44 -3.23 5.53 9.47
N PHE A 45 -3.50 4.37 8.85
CA PHE A 45 -4.86 3.92 8.54
C PHE A 45 -5.06 2.47 8.94
N ASP A 46 -6.34 2.09 9.07
CA ASP A 46 -6.79 0.72 9.33
C ASP A 46 -6.11 0.08 10.55
N ALA A 47 -5.65 0.90 11.50
CA ALA A 47 -5.21 0.41 12.80
C ALA A 47 -6.41 -0.20 13.52
N ASP A 48 -6.30 -1.49 13.84
CA ASP A 48 -7.17 -2.15 14.80
C ASP A 48 -6.34 -2.42 16.06
N ARG A 49 -6.10 -3.65 16.41
CA ARG A 49 -5.20 -4.04 17.52
C ARG A 49 -3.73 -4.13 17.10
N CYS A 50 -3.41 -3.90 15.84
CA CYS A 50 -2.07 -3.93 15.29
C CYS A 50 -1.80 -2.73 14.40
N VAL A 51 -0.73 -2.00 14.67
CA VAL A 51 -0.31 -0.80 13.92
C VAL A 51 0.81 -1.09 12.90
N ALA A 52 1.14 -2.35 12.65
CA ALA A 52 2.14 -2.72 11.64
C ALA A 52 1.70 -2.34 10.23
N VAL A 53 2.67 -2.21 9.32
CA VAL A 53 2.45 -1.89 7.92
C VAL A 53 2.90 -3.03 7.00
N SER A 54 2.33 -3.09 5.80
CA SER A 54 2.87 -3.91 4.72
C SER A 54 4.22 -3.32 4.27
N PRO A 55 5.29 -4.13 4.25
CA PRO A 55 6.61 -3.67 3.86
C PRO A 55 6.89 -3.81 2.35
N SER A 56 5.91 -4.29 1.57
CA SER A 56 6.10 -4.56 0.15
C SER A 56 6.17 -3.28 -0.68
N ASP A 57 7.28 -3.07 -1.39
CA ASP A 57 7.43 -1.99 -2.35
C ASP A 57 6.57 -2.20 -3.61
N THR A 58 6.39 -3.45 -4.02
CA THR A 58 5.72 -3.78 -5.29
C THR A 58 4.20 -3.86 -5.15
N ALA A 59 3.67 -4.09 -3.97
CA ALA A 59 2.25 -4.28 -3.74
C ALA A 59 1.37 -3.10 -4.20
N PRO A 60 1.71 -1.81 -3.93
CA PRO A 60 0.94 -0.68 -4.47
C PRO A 60 0.93 -0.64 -5.99
N ALA A 61 2.06 -0.97 -6.65
CA ALA A 61 2.14 -1.01 -8.12
C ALA A 61 1.23 -2.09 -8.70
N LEU A 62 1.20 -3.27 -8.09
CA LEU A 62 0.33 -4.36 -8.53
C LEU A 62 -1.15 -4.02 -8.37
N ILE A 63 -1.53 -3.35 -7.27
CA ILE A 63 -2.90 -2.88 -7.04
C ILE A 63 -3.27 -1.79 -8.05
N ALA A 64 -2.39 -0.81 -8.30
CA ALA A 64 -2.64 0.25 -9.27
C ALA A 64 -2.75 -0.26 -10.71
N LEU A 65 -2.15 -1.41 -11.01
CA LEU A 65 -2.22 -2.06 -12.32
C LEU A 65 -3.32 -3.13 -12.39
N ASP A 66 -4.20 -3.23 -11.41
CA ASP A 66 -5.26 -4.26 -11.33
C ASP A 66 -4.69 -5.68 -11.58
N ALA A 67 -3.52 -5.99 -11.02
CA ALA A 67 -2.83 -7.26 -11.23
C ALA A 67 -3.60 -8.44 -10.63
N GLU A 68 -3.46 -9.60 -11.26
CA GLU A 68 -3.97 -10.89 -10.77
C GLU A 68 -2.80 -11.76 -10.27
N LEU A 69 -2.96 -12.34 -9.09
CA LEU A 69 -1.99 -13.23 -8.47
C LEU A 69 -2.49 -14.68 -8.59
N VAL A 70 -1.67 -15.54 -9.21
CA VAL A 70 -1.99 -16.94 -9.43
C VAL A 70 -1.36 -17.77 -8.31
N ILE A 71 -2.20 -18.42 -7.53
CA ILE A 71 -1.81 -19.24 -6.38
C ILE A 71 -2.09 -20.70 -6.69
N ARG A 72 -1.11 -21.56 -6.45
CA ARG A 72 -1.23 -23.02 -6.62
C ARG A 72 -0.96 -23.74 -5.32
N ASN A 73 -1.67 -24.84 -5.13
CA ASN A 73 -1.42 -25.82 -4.09
C ASN A 73 -1.79 -27.23 -4.59
N LYS A 74 -1.82 -28.22 -3.70
CA LYS A 74 -2.18 -29.61 -4.04
C LYS A 74 -3.64 -29.78 -4.54
N GLN A 75 -4.53 -28.85 -4.19
CA GLN A 75 -5.94 -28.86 -4.59
C GLN A 75 -6.17 -28.23 -5.96
N GLY A 76 -5.21 -27.46 -6.47
CA GLY A 76 -5.32 -26.82 -7.77
C GLY A 76 -4.78 -25.38 -7.83
N GLU A 77 -5.35 -24.61 -8.74
CA GLU A 77 -5.00 -23.21 -8.97
C GLU A 77 -6.19 -22.30 -8.65
N ARG A 78 -5.91 -21.15 -8.01
CA ARG A 78 -6.84 -20.05 -7.86
C ARG A 78 -6.19 -18.72 -8.24
N VAL A 79 -7.01 -17.79 -8.71
CA VAL A 79 -6.59 -16.44 -9.08
C VAL A 79 -7.23 -15.44 -8.13
N VAL A 80 -6.44 -14.49 -7.63
CA VAL A 80 -6.89 -13.46 -6.68
C VAL A 80 -6.43 -12.10 -7.21
N GLY A 81 -7.31 -11.10 -7.18
CA GLY A 81 -6.92 -9.72 -7.48
C GLY A 81 -5.89 -9.18 -6.47
N ALA A 82 -4.99 -8.31 -6.91
CA ALA A 82 -3.94 -7.78 -6.05
C ALA A 82 -4.50 -7.02 -4.82
N GLU A 83 -5.63 -6.33 -4.98
CA GLU A 83 -6.29 -5.64 -3.86
C GLU A 83 -6.81 -6.62 -2.79
N ASP A 84 -7.29 -7.80 -3.21
CA ASP A 84 -7.88 -8.82 -2.35
C ASP A 84 -6.84 -9.82 -1.79
N PHE A 85 -5.61 -9.75 -2.24
CA PHE A 85 -4.54 -10.63 -1.78
C PHE A 85 -4.07 -10.31 -0.36
N PHE A 86 -4.19 -9.06 0.08
CA PHE A 86 -3.71 -8.60 1.39
C PHE A 86 -4.82 -8.61 2.43
N VAL A 87 -4.52 -9.13 3.61
CA VAL A 87 -5.47 -9.30 4.72
C VAL A 87 -5.27 -8.17 5.75
N ALA A 88 -6.37 -7.49 6.09
CA ALA A 88 -6.36 -6.47 7.14
C ALA A 88 -6.38 -7.10 8.53
N PRO A 89 -5.79 -6.47 9.56
CA PRO A 89 -5.78 -6.98 10.94
C PRO A 89 -7.17 -7.21 11.53
N LYS A 90 -8.16 -6.46 11.05
CA LYS A 90 -9.58 -6.61 11.45
C LYS A 90 -10.17 -7.94 10.97
N ILE A 91 -9.66 -8.51 9.87
CA ILE A 91 -10.11 -9.79 9.32
C ILE A 91 -9.32 -10.93 9.99
N ASP A 92 -7.99 -10.86 9.91
CA ASP A 92 -7.09 -11.80 10.57
C ASP A 92 -5.78 -11.08 10.94
N ILE A 93 -5.55 -10.91 12.24
CA ILE A 93 -4.40 -10.19 12.76
C ILE A 93 -3.10 -10.98 12.62
N THR A 94 -3.18 -12.30 12.44
CA THR A 94 -2.01 -13.19 12.38
C THR A 94 -1.39 -13.27 10.98
N ARG A 95 -2.14 -12.90 9.92
CA ARG A 95 -1.72 -13.02 8.52
C ARG A 95 -1.65 -11.65 7.83
N MET A 96 -0.77 -11.53 6.83
CA MET A 96 -0.68 -10.36 5.95
C MET A 96 -1.31 -10.61 4.58
N THR A 97 -1.50 -11.88 4.20
CA THR A 97 -1.98 -12.29 2.88
C THR A 97 -2.95 -13.46 2.98
N VAL A 98 -3.65 -13.73 1.89
CA VAL A 98 -4.57 -14.87 1.76
C VAL A 98 -3.87 -16.22 1.55
N LEU A 99 -2.53 -16.24 1.53
CA LEU A 99 -1.77 -17.48 1.38
C LEU A 99 -1.93 -18.36 2.62
N GLU A 100 -2.13 -19.63 2.38
CA GLU A 100 -2.23 -20.68 3.40
C GLU A 100 -1.02 -21.62 3.33
N PRO A 101 -0.76 -22.40 4.38
CA PRO A 101 0.30 -23.41 4.35
C PRO A 101 0.16 -24.34 3.14
N GLY A 102 1.23 -24.42 2.33
CA GLY A 102 1.24 -25.20 1.10
C GLY A 102 0.86 -24.42 -0.17
N ASP A 103 0.44 -23.15 -0.06
CA ASP A 103 0.23 -22.28 -1.21
C ASP A 103 1.55 -21.76 -1.77
N LEU A 104 1.60 -21.68 -3.10
CA LEU A 104 2.71 -21.08 -3.84
C LEU A 104 2.16 -20.01 -4.78
N LEU A 105 2.65 -18.78 -4.66
CA LEU A 105 2.43 -17.73 -5.64
C LEU A 105 3.28 -18.01 -6.88
N THR A 106 2.67 -18.46 -7.96
CA THR A 106 3.36 -18.97 -9.14
C THR A 106 3.55 -17.94 -10.24
N SER A 107 2.60 -17.02 -10.40
CA SER A 107 2.69 -15.95 -11.38
C SER A 107 1.86 -14.73 -10.98
N ILE A 108 2.21 -13.60 -11.58
CA ILE A 108 1.49 -12.33 -11.48
C ILE A 108 1.15 -11.93 -12.91
N ARG A 109 -0.13 -11.69 -13.19
CA ARG A 109 -0.66 -11.31 -14.50
C ARG A 109 -1.05 -9.83 -14.46
N LEU A 110 -0.59 -9.08 -15.45
CA LEU A 110 -0.98 -7.67 -15.63
C LEU A 110 -1.99 -7.57 -16.78
N PRO A 111 -3.13 -6.91 -16.60
CA PRO A 111 -4.10 -6.71 -17.67
C PRO A 111 -3.56 -5.76 -18.73
N ARG A 112 -3.88 -6.01 -20.00
CA ARG A 112 -3.46 -5.17 -21.14
C ARG A 112 -4.04 -3.75 -21.10
N ALA A 113 -5.09 -3.52 -20.31
CA ALA A 113 -5.73 -2.22 -20.19
C ALA A 113 -4.78 -1.09 -19.76
N TRP A 114 -3.74 -1.43 -19.01
CA TRP A 114 -2.73 -0.49 -18.54
C TRP A 114 -1.48 -0.40 -19.41
N ALA A 115 -1.40 -1.19 -20.50
CA ALA A 115 -0.27 -1.11 -21.42
C ALA A 115 -0.22 0.26 -22.09
N ASN A 116 0.98 0.86 -22.13
CA ASN A 116 1.24 2.18 -22.71
C ASN A 116 0.42 3.34 -22.08
N ARG A 117 -0.03 3.17 -20.84
CA ARG A 117 -0.69 4.24 -20.07
C ARG A 117 0.31 4.95 -19.16
N ALA A 118 -0.05 6.14 -18.69
CA ALA A 118 0.79 6.86 -17.74
C ALA A 118 0.88 6.07 -16.43
N PHE A 119 2.10 5.80 -16.00
CA PHE A 119 2.37 5.11 -14.74
C PHE A 119 3.41 5.88 -13.93
N TYR A 120 3.12 6.06 -12.67
CA TYR A 120 4.00 6.72 -11.71
C TYR A 120 4.26 5.81 -10.53
N PHE A 121 5.52 5.76 -10.08
CA PHE A 121 5.90 5.11 -8.83
C PHE A 121 6.93 5.95 -8.11
N GLU A 122 6.72 6.19 -6.83
CA GLU A 122 7.69 6.85 -5.98
C GLU A 122 7.70 6.21 -4.59
N LYS A 123 8.89 6.02 -4.06
CA LYS A 123 9.17 5.52 -2.72
C LYS A 123 9.97 6.55 -1.94
N ALA A 124 9.44 6.95 -0.79
CA ALA A 124 10.21 7.67 0.22
C ALA A 124 10.75 6.68 1.25
N SER A 125 12.04 6.72 1.51
CA SER A 125 12.75 5.87 2.46
C SER A 125 13.93 6.62 3.05
N ASP A 126 14.50 6.13 4.16
CA ASP A 126 15.69 6.76 4.78
C ASP A 126 16.95 6.51 3.97
N ARG A 127 17.02 5.38 3.26
CA ARG A 127 18.14 4.98 2.41
C ARG A 127 17.68 4.73 0.98
N GLN A 128 18.56 4.94 0.01
CA GLN A 128 18.25 4.71 -1.40
C GLN A 128 18.12 3.23 -1.76
N ALA A 129 18.78 2.35 -1.02
CA ALA A 129 18.76 0.91 -1.22
C ALA A 129 18.68 0.16 0.10
N TRP A 130 18.21 -1.09 0.07
CA TRP A 130 18.09 -1.97 1.24
C TRP A 130 17.27 -1.37 2.37
N ASP A 131 16.15 -0.77 2.00
CA ASP A 131 15.26 -0.12 2.96
C ASP A 131 13.78 -0.39 2.64
N PHE A 132 12.94 -0.32 3.66
CA PHE A 132 11.49 -0.40 3.52
C PHE A 132 10.91 1.00 3.23
N PRO A 133 9.72 1.08 2.62
CA PRO A 133 9.11 2.38 2.40
C PRO A 133 8.66 3.00 3.72
N LEU A 134 8.97 4.26 3.93
CA LEU A 134 8.24 5.10 4.87
C LEU A 134 6.83 5.32 4.34
N VAL A 135 6.74 5.74 3.08
CA VAL A 135 5.52 5.81 2.26
C VAL A 135 5.93 5.55 0.81
N ASN A 136 5.17 4.78 0.08
CA ASN A 136 5.28 4.69 -1.37
C ASN A 136 3.91 4.88 -2.03
N VAL A 137 3.92 5.35 -3.27
CA VAL A 137 2.75 5.56 -4.11
C VAL A 137 2.96 4.94 -5.48
N ALA A 138 1.94 4.30 -5.99
CA ALA A 138 1.83 3.87 -7.38
C ALA A 138 0.54 4.43 -7.98
N ALA A 139 0.62 4.99 -9.17
CA ALA A 139 -0.53 5.52 -9.89
C ALA A 139 -0.49 5.09 -11.35
N ALA A 140 -1.61 4.60 -11.87
CA ALA A 140 -1.84 4.32 -13.27
C ALA A 140 -3.00 5.18 -13.77
N MET A 141 -2.80 5.93 -14.85
CA MET A 141 -3.80 6.89 -15.34
C MET A 141 -3.95 6.81 -16.86
N VAL A 142 -5.18 6.96 -17.31
CA VAL A 142 -5.51 7.20 -18.72
C VAL A 142 -5.86 8.67 -18.85
N VAL A 143 -5.07 9.41 -19.63
CA VAL A 143 -5.28 10.84 -19.88
C VAL A 143 -5.55 11.03 -21.37
N GLN A 144 -6.58 11.81 -21.69
CA GLN A 144 -6.96 12.19 -23.04
C GLN A 144 -7.25 13.70 -23.06
N ASP A 145 -6.58 14.41 -23.94
CA ASP A 145 -6.70 15.89 -24.08
C ASP A 145 -6.55 16.64 -22.74
N GLY A 146 -5.59 16.17 -21.91
CA GLY A 146 -5.32 16.72 -20.58
C GLY A 146 -6.34 16.35 -19.50
N THR A 147 -7.38 15.57 -19.84
CA THR A 147 -8.43 15.13 -18.92
C THR A 147 -8.17 13.69 -18.47
N ILE A 148 -8.27 13.44 -17.18
CA ILE A 148 -8.07 12.10 -16.59
C ILE A 148 -9.35 11.29 -16.80
N GLN A 149 -9.28 10.25 -17.65
CA GLN A 149 -10.40 9.38 -17.96
C GLN A 149 -10.51 8.20 -16.99
N GLN A 150 -9.37 7.71 -16.52
CA GLN A 150 -9.29 6.63 -15.54
C GLN A 150 -8.10 6.89 -14.62
N ALA A 151 -8.24 6.51 -13.35
CA ALA A 151 -7.17 6.57 -12.38
C ALA A 151 -7.21 5.33 -11.46
N ARG A 152 -6.04 4.85 -11.10
CA ARG A 152 -5.78 3.89 -10.05
C ARG A 152 -4.62 4.41 -9.22
N ILE A 153 -4.85 4.62 -7.94
CA ILE A 153 -3.83 5.10 -7.02
C ILE A 153 -3.80 4.21 -5.80
N ALA A 154 -2.65 3.61 -5.54
CA ALA A 154 -2.42 2.78 -4.37
C ALA A 154 -1.19 3.25 -3.60
N VAL A 155 -1.23 3.11 -2.29
CA VAL A 155 -0.16 3.54 -1.37
C VAL A 155 0.23 2.41 -0.43
N GLY A 156 1.49 2.39 -0.04
CA GLY A 156 2.05 1.44 0.92
C GLY A 156 2.82 2.14 2.04
N GLY A 157 3.21 1.37 3.05
CA GLY A 157 3.88 1.88 4.25
C GLY A 157 2.98 2.66 5.20
N VAL A 158 1.66 2.73 4.95
CA VAL A 158 0.71 3.54 5.74
C VAL A 158 -0.40 2.72 6.40
N ALA A 159 -0.51 1.45 6.07
CA ALA A 159 -1.47 0.51 6.68
C ALA A 159 -0.91 -0.92 6.65
N ALA A 160 -1.54 -1.83 7.39
CA ALA A 160 -1.14 -3.24 7.41
C ALA A 160 -1.28 -3.93 6.05
N ARG A 161 -2.10 -3.39 5.17
CA ARG A 161 -2.20 -3.75 3.75
C ARG A 161 -1.96 -2.52 2.88
N PRO A 162 -1.50 -2.68 1.64
CA PRO A 162 -1.50 -1.57 0.70
C PRO A 162 -2.92 -1.05 0.51
N LEU A 163 -3.08 0.26 0.41
CA LEU A 163 -4.40 0.90 0.31
C LEU A 163 -4.60 1.49 -1.07
N ARG A 164 -5.73 1.17 -1.69
CA ARG A 164 -6.20 1.86 -2.87
C ARG A 164 -7.01 3.08 -2.46
N LEU A 165 -6.68 4.23 -3.03
CA LEU A 165 -7.26 5.51 -2.68
C LEU A 165 -8.50 5.82 -3.54
N LYS A 166 -9.58 5.04 -3.41
CA LYS A 166 -10.79 5.13 -4.25
C LYS A 166 -11.45 6.53 -4.24
N ALA A 167 -11.43 7.23 -3.10
CA ALA A 167 -11.95 8.59 -3.00
C ALA A 167 -11.12 9.59 -3.83
N VAL A 168 -9.78 9.43 -3.82
CA VAL A 168 -8.90 10.23 -4.67
C VAL A 168 -9.17 9.93 -6.15
N GLU A 169 -9.20 8.65 -6.54
CA GLU A 169 -9.48 8.23 -7.92
C GLU A 169 -10.80 8.86 -8.43
N SER A 170 -11.85 8.80 -7.62
CA SER A 170 -13.16 9.38 -7.96
C SER A 170 -13.11 10.91 -8.15
N SER A 171 -12.27 11.62 -7.40
CA SER A 171 -12.12 13.07 -7.54
C SER A 171 -11.30 13.49 -8.75
N LEU A 172 -10.58 12.56 -9.38
CA LEU A 172 -9.74 12.84 -10.55
C LEU A 172 -10.44 12.58 -11.87
N ILE A 173 -11.38 11.63 -11.91
CA ILE A 173 -12.02 11.19 -13.16
C ILE A 173 -12.92 12.30 -13.72
N GLY A 174 -12.70 12.64 -15.00
CA GLY A 174 -13.39 13.70 -15.71
C GLY A 174 -12.78 15.09 -15.55
N GLU A 175 -11.77 15.24 -14.69
CA GLU A 175 -11.12 16.52 -14.41
C GLU A 175 -9.83 16.71 -15.23
N LYS A 176 -9.52 17.97 -15.54
CA LYS A 176 -8.24 18.32 -16.17
C LYS A 176 -7.11 18.22 -15.16
N ALA A 177 -6.07 17.46 -15.53
CA ALA A 177 -4.87 17.38 -14.73
C ALA A 177 -4.24 18.76 -14.52
N GLY A 178 -3.96 19.13 -13.26
CA GLY A 178 -3.46 20.45 -12.91
C GLY A 178 -3.06 20.55 -11.45
N LYS A 179 -2.55 21.73 -11.08
CA LYS A 179 -2.05 21.98 -9.72
C LYS A 179 -3.14 21.86 -8.66
N ASP A 180 -4.29 22.49 -8.91
CA ASP A 180 -5.38 22.53 -7.93
C ASP A 180 -5.99 21.14 -7.72
N LEU A 181 -6.15 20.37 -8.79
CA LEU A 181 -6.59 18.99 -8.73
C LEU A 181 -5.59 18.11 -7.95
N ALA A 182 -4.29 18.31 -8.17
CA ALA A 182 -3.25 17.60 -7.42
C ALA A 182 -3.29 17.96 -5.93
N ASP A 183 -3.50 19.24 -5.60
CA ASP A 183 -3.62 19.70 -4.22
C ASP A 183 -4.86 19.10 -3.52
N LEU A 184 -5.99 19.06 -4.21
CA LEU A 184 -7.20 18.36 -3.73
C LEU A 184 -6.96 16.86 -3.51
N ALA A 185 -6.31 16.18 -4.47
CA ALA A 185 -5.95 14.76 -4.36
C ALA A 185 -5.10 14.47 -3.13
N GLY A 186 -4.09 15.31 -2.88
CA GLY A 186 -3.24 15.19 -1.69
C GLY A 186 -4.00 15.36 -0.38
N GLN A 187 -4.91 16.32 -0.30
CA GLN A 187 -5.77 16.52 0.88
C GLN A 187 -6.74 15.36 1.08
N THR A 188 -7.35 14.88 0.02
CA THR A 188 -8.26 13.72 0.05
C THR A 188 -7.54 12.46 0.52
N ALA A 189 -6.28 12.26 0.10
CA ALA A 189 -5.47 11.09 0.43
C ALA A 189 -5.18 10.94 1.92
N ILE A 190 -5.17 12.01 2.67
CA ILE A 190 -4.88 12.00 4.12
C ILE A 190 -6.14 12.06 4.99
N TYR A 191 -7.32 12.07 4.37
CA TYR A 191 -8.56 12.10 5.13
C TYR A 191 -8.69 10.83 5.98
N GLY A 192 -8.93 11.02 7.29
CA GLY A 192 -9.01 9.93 8.26
C GLY A 192 -7.66 9.35 8.72
N ALA A 193 -6.54 9.91 8.27
CA ALA A 193 -5.22 9.52 8.76
C ALA A 193 -5.08 9.82 10.26
N ARG A 194 -4.56 8.87 11.04
CA ARG A 194 -4.25 9.01 12.47
C ARG A 194 -2.79 8.66 12.70
N ALA A 195 -2.02 9.67 13.06
CA ALA A 195 -0.63 9.46 13.44
C ALA A 195 -0.52 8.81 14.82
N LEU A 196 0.52 8.01 15.00
CA LEU A 196 1.06 7.60 16.28
C LEU A 196 2.05 8.67 16.77
N ASP A 197 2.61 8.48 17.96
CA ASP A 197 3.44 9.51 18.61
C ASP A 197 4.68 9.93 17.78
N HIS A 198 5.25 9.01 16.99
CA HIS A 198 6.49 9.25 16.27
C HIS A 198 6.38 9.22 14.75
N ASN A 199 5.15 9.19 14.19
CA ASN A 199 4.95 9.14 12.73
C ASN A 199 4.08 10.23 12.10
N PRO A 200 3.85 11.42 12.75
CA PRO A 200 3.02 12.46 12.14
C PRO A 200 3.59 13.00 10.82
N TYR A 201 4.91 12.91 10.61
CA TYR A 201 5.56 13.30 9.36
C TYR A 201 5.07 12.52 8.13
N LYS A 202 4.52 11.30 8.32
CA LYS A 202 4.00 10.49 7.21
C LYS A 202 2.74 11.11 6.58
N ILE A 203 1.98 11.91 7.33
CA ILE A 203 0.76 12.56 6.81
C ILE A 203 1.10 13.55 5.68
N PRO A 204 1.93 14.61 5.89
CA PRO A 204 2.31 15.50 4.79
C PRO A 204 3.16 14.79 3.73
N LEU A 205 3.93 13.76 4.09
CA LEU A 205 4.68 12.97 3.12
C LEU A 205 3.73 12.25 2.15
N LEU A 206 2.71 11.55 2.65
CA LEU A 206 1.68 10.89 1.85
C LEU A 206 0.96 11.87 0.94
N ALA A 207 0.50 13.01 1.49
CA ALA A 207 -0.18 14.04 0.70
C ALA A 207 0.69 14.51 -0.47
N ASN A 208 1.99 14.77 -0.23
CA ASN A 208 2.91 15.26 -1.25
C ASN A 208 3.22 14.20 -2.31
N LEU A 209 3.38 12.93 -1.95
CA LEU A 209 3.59 11.85 -2.92
C LEU A 209 2.36 11.68 -3.84
N VAL A 210 1.15 11.76 -3.30
CA VAL A 210 -0.09 11.71 -4.11
C VAL A 210 -0.19 12.94 -5.02
N LYS A 211 0.12 14.15 -4.54
CA LYS A 211 0.18 15.35 -5.40
C LYS A 211 1.16 15.17 -6.56
N ARG A 212 2.34 14.63 -6.31
CA ARG A 212 3.37 14.39 -7.34
C ARG A 212 2.91 13.37 -8.36
N SER A 213 2.21 12.31 -7.93
CA SER A 213 1.66 11.31 -8.86
C SER A 213 0.62 11.93 -9.82
N VAL A 214 -0.23 12.83 -9.35
CA VAL A 214 -1.20 13.53 -10.21
C VAL A 214 -0.50 14.53 -11.13
N ARG A 215 0.50 15.26 -10.63
CA ARG A 215 1.28 16.20 -11.44
C ARG A 215 2.12 15.53 -12.53
N SER A 216 2.49 14.26 -12.37
CA SER A 216 3.28 13.54 -13.37
C SER A 216 2.58 13.37 -14.71
N VAL A 217 1.26 13.55 -14.75
CA VAL A 217 0.44 13.45 -15.98
C VAL A 217 -0.03 14.81 -16.51
N THR A 218 0.37 15.92 -15.87
CA THR A 218 0.24 17.27 -16.43
C THR A 218 1.40 17.46 -17.38
N GLY A 219 1.18 17.28 -18.69
CA GLY A 219 2.18 17.45 -19.74
C GLY A 219 2.83 18.82 -19.78
#